data_e5b0b8cd6fcfdd4756b111d6f5d73a3f
#
_entry.id   e5b0b8cd6fcfdd4756b111d6f5d73a3f
#
_cell.length_a   1.000
_cell.length_b   1.000
_cell.length_c   1.000
_cell.angle_alpha   90.00
_cell.angle_beta   90.00
_cell.angle_gamma   90.00
#
_symmetry.space_group_name_H-M   'P 1'
#
loop_
_entity.id
_entity.type
_entity.pdbx_description
1 polymer ?
#
loop_
_entity_poly.entity_id
_entity_poly.type
_entity_poly.pdbx_seq_one_letter_code
_entity_poly.pdbx_strand_id
1 'polypeptide(L)'
;MNQITTRYITEGDACYEQYVISDPAAKTELVITPERGGMITGFTLDGDEYIWTRRPNFSECSRPRFGVPVLFPNCGGPDGGVHYFDGKAYPMENHGLADLCAWDVESVGPDGVTLVLEATPLTKFLYPFDFTLLVNYNLEGNKAAISLTVINEGDTDMPFSFGYHPYFMASKLENVDFDIKCATCSESAKGEQPAAPEKITLTRKEGADNTIRLMTGVQFPMTFTDKGNGHKVTVDADETFGNGVLWQQDAESFVCMEPWNGWANSVNEDGKHEVLEPDEAMTSEWSITIEKV
;
A
#
# COMPACT_ATOMS: atom_id res chain seq x y z
N MET A 1 -21.52 6.25 15.02
CA MET A 1 -21.24 7.43 14.15
C MET A 1 -19.79 7.78 14.38
N ASN A 2 -19.01 7.79 13.34
CA ASN A 2 -17.58 8.12 13.40
C ASN A 2 -17.39 9.57 13.83
N GLN A 3 -16.26 9.83 14.46
CA GLN A 3 -15.78 11.15 14.81
C GLN A 3 -14.44 11.37 14.08
N ILE A 4 -14.28 12.53 13.46
CA ILE A 4 -13.02 12.88 12.80
C ILE A 4 -12.42 14.06 13.54
N THR A 5 -11.18 13.90 13.98
CA THR A 5 -10.41 14.94 14.69
C THR A 5 -9.02 15.04 14.07
N THR A 6 -8.34 16.15 14.32
CA THR A 6 -6.94 16.30 13.94
C THR A 6 -6.04 16.30 15.17
N ARG A 7 -4.82 15.80 14.99
CA ARG A 7 -3.73 15.91 15.96
C ARG A 7 -2.42 16.18 15.21
N TYR A 8 -1.39 16.52 15.95
CA TYR A 8 -0.08 16.79 15.39
C TYR A 8 0.94 15.85 15.96
N ILE A 9 1.84 15.34 15.10
CA ILE A 9 3.03 14.61 15.50
C ILE A 9 4.27 15.42 15.13
N THR A 10 5.23 15.51 16.03
CA THR A 10 6.49 16.23 15.80
C THR A 10 7.66 15.25 15.73
N GLU A 11 8.55 15.46 14.76
CA GLU A 11 9.80 14.76 14.63
C GLU A 11 10.91 15.78 14.33
N GLY A 12 11.85 15.96 15.26
CA GLY A 12 12.80 17.07 15.20
C GLY A 12 12.09 18.42 15.18
N ASP A 13 12.38 19.23 14.18
CA ASP A 13 11.75 20.55 13.95
C ASP A 13 10.52 20.48 13.03
N ALA A 14 10.19 19.31 12.50
CA ALA A 14 9.03 19.09 11.63
C ALA A 14 7.78 18.75 12.44
N CYS A 15 6.62 19.23 11.97
CA CYS A 15 5.33 18.98 12.57
C CYS A 15 4.36 18.55 11.46
N TYR A 16 3.71 17.41 11.64
CA TYR A 16 2.80 16.81 10.66
C TYR A 16 1.39 16.74 11.22
N GLU A 17 0.42 17.17 10.44
CA GLU A 17 -0.99 17.00 10.77
C GLU A 17 -1.43 15.57 10.51
N GLN A 18 -2.17 14.99 11.44
CA GLN A 18 -2.79 13.67 11.31
C GLN A 18 -4.30 13.80 11.48
N TYR A 19 -5.04 13.13 10.61
CA TYR A 19 -6.48 12.94 10.71
C TYR A 19 -6.76 11.62 11.41
N VAL A 20 -7.60 11.68 12.45
CA VAL A 20 -7.99 10.50 13.23
C VAL A 20 -9.48 10.28 13.05
N ILE A 21 -9.84 9.17 12.41
CA ILE A 21 -11.22 8.70 12.30
C ILE A 21 -11.44 7.68 13.41
N SER A 22 -12.37 7.95 14.33
CA SER A 22 -12.64 7.08 15.48
C SER A 22 -14.05 6.51 15.42
N ASP A 23 -14.22 5.24 15.73
CA ASP A 23 -15.49 4.62 16.07
C ASP A 23 -15.49 4.20 17.56
N PRO A 24 -16.10 5.02 18.44
CA PRO A 24 -16.13 4.71 19.88
C PRO A 24 -16.89 3.42 20.23
N ALA A 25 -17.86 3.00 19.40
CA ALA A 25 -18.62 1.77 19.63
C ALA A 25 -17.80 0.53 19.33
N ALA A 26 -17.02 0.58 18.27
CA ALA A 26 -16.06 -0.47 17.89
C ALA A 26 -14.74 -0.37 18.65
N LYS A 27 -14.46 0.78 19.29
CA LYS A 27 -13.18 1.11 19.94
C LYS A 27 -12.00 1.09 18.97
N THR A 28 -12.21 1.62 17.78
CA THR A 28 -11.20 1.68 16.72
C THR A 28 -10.82 3.11 16.40
N GLU A 29 -9.57 3.30 16.01
CA GLU A 29 -9.05 4.55 15.47
C GLU A 29 -8.20 4.27 14.24
N LEU A 30 -8.48 4.99 13.15
CA LEU A 30 -7.69 5.00 11.92
C LEU A 30 -6.99 6.36 11.80
N VAL A 31 -5.68 6.33 11.62
CA VAL A 31 -4.83 7.54 11.58
C VAL A 31 -4.25 7.71 10.19
N ILE A 32 -4.44 8.89 9.59
CA ILE A 32 -3.98 9.24 8.25
C ILE A 32 -3.02 10.42 8.36
N THR A 33 -1.89 10.38 7.66
CA THR A 33 -0.89 11.45 7.60
C THR A 33 -0.71 11.93 6.17
N PRO A 34 -1.40 13.01 5.74
CA PRO A 34 -1.39 13.47 4.35
C PRO A 34 0.00 13.86 3.86
N GLU A 35 0.72 14.67 4.61
CA GLU A 35 2.04 15.19 4.22
C GLU A 35 3.12 14.10 4.11
N ARG A 36 2.87 12.89 4.62
CA ARG A 36 3.79 11.76 4.53
C ARG A 36 3.24 10.65 3.66
N GLY A 37 3.22 10.88 2.35
CA GLY A 37 2.79 9.88 1.37
C GLY A 37 1.29 9.60 1.35
N GLY A 38 0.47 10.46 1.94
CA GLY A 38 -0.99 10.32 1.96
C GLY A 38 -1.50 9.06 2.67
N MET A 39 -0.71 8.43 3.54
CA MET A 39 -0.95 7.05 3.98
C MET A 39 -1.60 6.92 5.36
N ILE A 40 -2.16 5.74 5.61
CA ILE A 40 -2.52 5.29 6.96
C ILE A 40 -1.22 5.07 7.76
N THR A 41 -1.16 5.68 8.95
CA THR A 41 0.00 5.57 9.86
C THR A 41 -0.34 4.94 11.20
N GLY A 42 -1.58 4.56 11.42
CA GLY A 42 -2.04 3.81 12.58
C GLY A 42 -3.43 3.25 12.36
N PHE A 43 -3.70 2.08 12.92
CA PHE A 43 -5.01 1.47 12.99
C PHE A 43 -5.11 0.62 14.26
N THR A 44 -5.89 1.10 15.23
CA THR A 44 -6.00 0.46 16.55
C THR A 44 -7.36 -0.18 16.78
N LEU A 45 -7.39 -1.24 17.58
CA LEU A 45 -8.57 -1.86 18.12
C LEU A 45 -8.42 -2.05 19.63
N ASP A 46 -9.29 -1.40 20.42
CA ASP A 46 -9.27 -1.44 21.89
C ASP A 46 -7.89 -1.04 22.46
N GLY A 47 -7.22 -0.09 21.78
CA GLY A 47 -5.90 0.44 22.12
C GLY A 47 -4.70 -0.37 21.64
N ASP A 48 -4.91 -1.55 21.04
CA ASP A 48 -3.82 -2.34 20.42
C ASP A 48 -3.59 -1.88 18.98
N GLU A 49 -2.33 -1.58 18.64
CA GLU A 49 -1.92 -1.11 17.31
C GLU A 49 -1.69 -2.29 16.36
N TYR A 50 -2.26 -2.20 15.15
CA TYR A 50 -2.12 -3.22 14.10
C TYR A 50 -1.18 -2.78 12.95
N ILE A 51 -0.95 -1.46 12.80
CA ILE A 51 -0.02 -0.94 11.79
C ILE A 51 1.36 -0.72 12.42
N TRP A 52 2.39 -1.26 11.78
CA TRP A 52 3.75 -1.09 12.27
C TRP A 52 4.28 0.30 11.94
N THR A 53 4.58 1.08 12.99
CA THR A 53 5.10 2.45 12.90
C THR A 53 6.28 2.67 13.85
N ARG A 54 6.92 1.57 14.31
CA ARG A 54 7.96 1.61 15.36
C ARG A 54 9.17 2.48 15.01
N ARG A 55 9.45 2.67 13.71
CA ARG A 55 10.56 3.51 13.21
C ARG A 55 10.03 4.45 12.12
N PRO A 56 9.10 5.35 12.46
CA PRO A 56 8.63 6.33 11.49
C PRO A 56 9.80 7.23 11.07
N ASN A 57 9.81 7.63 9.80
CA ASN A 57 10.79 8.54 9.24
C ASN A 57 10.08 9.73 8.58
N PHE A 58 9.22 10.40 9.35
CA PHE A 58 8.38 11.48 8.85
C PHE A 58 9.18 12.63 8.23
N SER A 59 10.31 12.99 8.85
CA SER A 59 11.18 14.09 8.39
C SER A 59 12.21 13.69 7.34
N GLU A 60 12.35 12.40 7.03
CA GLU A 60 13.30 11.94 6.03
C GLU A 60 12.72 12.01 4.62
N CYS A 61 13.53 12.42 3.63
CA CYS A 61 13.18 12.34 2.21
C CYS A 61 13.26 10.91 1.65
N SER A 62 13.58 9.92 2.49
CA SER A 62 13.61 8.52 2.10
C SER A 62 12.21 7.91 2.05
N ARG A 63 12.08 6.83 1.28
CA ARG A 63 10.83 6.08 1.18
C ARG A 63 10.37 5.59 2.55
N PRO A 64 9.07 5.77 2.89
CA PRO A 64 8.53 5.26 4.15
C PRO A 64 8.57 3.73 4.17
N ARG A 65 9.09 3.17 5.28
CA ARG A 65 9.09 1.73 5.54
C ARG A 65 8.25 1.44 6.78
N PHE A 66 7.06 1.99 6.82
CA PHE A 66 6.06 1.87 7.88
C PHE A 66 4.70 2.30 7.35
N GLY A 67 3.64 2.08 8.11
CA GLY A 67 2.29 2.51 7.70
C GLY A 67 1.73 1.70 6.54
N VAL A 68 0.98 2.37 5.67
CA VAL A 68 0.36 1.78 4.47
C VAL A 68 0.69 2.64 3.24
N PRO A 69 1.93 2.60 2.72
CA PRO A 69 2.33 3.35 1.54
C PRO A 69 1.45 3.07 0.31
N VAL A 70 1.12 4.14 -0.43
CA VAL A 70 0.45 4.08 -1.74
C VAL A 70 1.50 3.93 -2.82
N LEU A 71 1.40 2.91 -3.65
CA LEU A 71 2.32 2.62 -4.74
C LEU A 71 1.73 3.14 -6.05
N PHE A 72 2.41 4.09 -6.72
CA PHE A 72 2.03 4.63 -8.02
C PHE A 72 3.22 5.43 -8.61
N PRO A 73 3.49 5.38 -9.92
CA PRO A 73 2.76 4.69 -10.99
C PRO A 73 3.23 3.25 -11.22
N ASN A 74 3.94 2.63 -10.28
CA ASN A 74 4.37 1.25 -10.40
C ASN A 74 4.44 0.50 -9.07
N CYS A 75 4.11 -0.80 -9.10
CA CYS A 75 4.39 -1.76 -8.07
C CYS A 75 5.77 -2.39 -8.33
N GLY A 76 6.61 -2.50 -7.28
CA GLY A 76 8.00 -2.91 -7.48
C GLY A 76 8.78 -1.87 -8.29
N GLY A 77 9.93 -2.24 -8.82
CA GLY A 77 10.78 -1.35 -9.62
C GLY A 77 10.91 -1.79 -11.07
N PRO A 78 11.06 -0.84 -12.02
CA PRO A 78 11.35 -1.18 -13.39
C PRO A 78 12.78 -1.74 -13.54
N ASP A 79 13.00 -2.58 -14.55
CA ASP A 79 14.31 -3.09 -14.88
C ASP A 79 15.27 -1.94 -15.22
N GLY A 80 16.44 -1.95 -14.58
CA GLY A 80 17.43 -0.88 -14.73
C GLY A 80 17.03 0.47 -14.10
N GLY A 81 15.92 0.55 -13.33
CA GLY A 81 15.46 1.78 -12.69
C GLY A 81 14.87 2.80 -13.68
N VAL A 82 14.28 2.35 -14.80
CA VAL A 82 13.85 3.23 -15.88
C VAL A 82 12.53 2.75 -16.49
N HIS A 83 11.58 3.67 -16.65
CA HIS A 83 10.44 3.52 -17.55
C HIS A 83 10.73 4.11 -18.92
N TYR A 84 10.08 3.59 -19.95
CA TYR A 84 10.19 4.09 -21.31
C TYR A 84 8.81 4.54 -21.82
N PHE A 85 8.67 5.84 -22.12
CA PHE A 85 7.47 6.43 -22.70
C PHE A 85 7.87 7.15 -23.99
N ASP A 86 7.23 6.83 -25.11
CA ASP A 86 7.53 7.37 -26.44
C ASP A 86 9.02 7.31 -26.82
N GLY A 87 9.69 6.22 -26.43
CA GLY A 87 11.11 6.00 -26.69
C GLY A 87 12.07 6.84 -25.84
N LYS A 88 11.57 7.59 -24.87
CA LYS A 88 12.38 8.35 -23.89
C LYS A 88 12.46 7.58 -22.58
N ALA A 89 13.61 7.64 -21.94
CA ALA A 89 13.88 7.03 -20.66
C ALA A 89 13.59 8.00 -19.51
N TYR A 90 12.83 7.52 -18.52
CA TYR A 90 12.49 8.26 -17.31
C TYR A 90 12.93 7.45 -16.09
N PRO A 91 13.81 8.02 -15.23
CA PRO A 91 14.25 7.32 -14.03
C PRO A 91 13.07 7.10 -13.09
N MET A 92 12.94 5.89 -12.58
CA MET A 92 11.89 5.54 -11.64
C MET A 92 12.40 4.58 -10.59
N GLU A 93 12.10 4.89 -9.35
CA GLU A 93 12.45 4.04 -8.23
C GLU A 93 11.45 2.90 -8.02
N ASN A 94 11.84 1.98 -7.16
CA ASN A 94 10.95 0.93 -6.66
C ASN A 94 9.70 1.56 -6.03
N HIS A 95 8.50 1.10 -6.40
CA HIS A 95 7.19 1.58 -5.93
C HIS A 95 6.76 2.99 -6.39
N GLY A 96 7.46 3.58 -7.34
CA GLY A 96 7.04 4.85 -7.92
C GLY A 96 7.32 6.07 -7.06
N LEU A 97 6.38 7.01 -7.00
CA LEU A 97 6.57 8.34 -6.41
C LEU A 97 5.51 8.76 -5.38
N ALA A 98 4.32 8.15 -5.38
CA ALA A 98 3.19 8.65 -4.60
C ALA A 98 3.43 8.66 -3.09
N ASP A 99 4.11 7.65 -2.54
CA ASP A 99 4.47 7.54 -1.13
C ASP A 99 5.62 8.49 -0.70
N LEU A 100 6.27 9.14 -1.66
CA LEU A 100 7.30 10.16 -1.42
C LEU A 100 6.76 11.59 -1.46
N CYS A 101 5.53 11.77 -1.96
CA CYS A 101 4.89 13.08 -2.10
C CYS A 101 4.08 13.45 -0.84
N ALA A 102 3.99 14.74 -0.56
CA ALA A 102 2.95 15.26 0.31
C ALA A 102 1.63 15.30 -0.47
N TRP A 103 0.55 14.90 0.18
CA TRP A 103 -0.80 14.93 -0.38
C TRP A 103 -1.59 16.06 0.28
N ASP A 104 -2.44 16.70 -0.47
CA ASP A 104 -3.37 17.67 0.05
C ASP A 104 -4.66 17.01 0.54
N VAL A 105 -5.39 17.69 1.44
CA VAL A 105 -6.69 17.21 1.92
C VAL A 105 -7.78 17.80 1.03
N GLU A 106 -8.40 16.95 0.21
CA GLU A 106 -9.51 17.35 -0.67
C GLU A 106 -10.79 17.56 0.12
N SER A 107 -11.12 16.64 1.02
CA SER A 107 -12.32 16.77 1.84
C SER A 107 -12.25 15.96 3.13
N VAL A 108 -13.00 16.43 4.14
CA VAL A 108 -13.27 15.74 5.40
C VAL A 108 -14.77 15.75 5.63
N GLY A 109 -15.37 14.57 5.75
CA GLY A 109 -16.82 14.45 5.87
C GLY A 109 -17.25 13.21 6.66
N PRO A 110 -18.55 12.97 6.77
CA PRO A 110 -19.08 11.80 7.49
C PRO A 110 -18.60 10.46 6.87
N ASP A 111 -18.23 10.48 5.60
CA ASP A 111 -17.78 9.31 4.83
C ASP A 111 -16.24 9.14 4.85
N GLY A 112 -15.55 9.92 5.70
CA GLY A 112 -14.10 9.76 5.89
C GLY A 112 -13.27 10.97 5.47
N VAL A 113 -12.02 10.71 5.11
CA VAL A 113 -11.02 11.70 4.66
C VAL A 113 -10.61 11.37 3.25
N THR A 114 -10.74 12.33 2.33
CA THR A 114 -10.24 12.20 0.95
C THR A 114 -9.00 13.06 0.79
N LEU A 115 -7.95 12.46 0.29
CA LEU A 115 -6.69 13.12 -0.05
C LEU A 115 -6.52 13.17 -1.57
N VAL A 116 -5.81 14.20 -2.03
CA VAL A 116 -5.49 14.40 -3.45
C VAL A 116 -3.99 14.56 -3.67
N LEU A 117 -3.49 13.94 -4.73
CA LEU A 117 -2.15 14.19 -5.27
C LEU A 117 -2.28 14.50 -6.76
N GLU A 118 -1.92 15.72 -7.14
CA GLU A 118 -1.92 16.15 -8.53
C GLU A 118 -0.50 16.11 -9.11
N ALA A 119 -0.42 15.95 -10.42
CA ALA A 119 0.84 16.03 -11.15
C ALA A 119 1.47 17.42 -10.98
N THR A 120 2.77 17.45 -10.73
CA THR A 120 3.57 18.65 -10.60
C THR A 120 4.70 18.65 -11.63
N PRO A 121 5.37 19.79 -11.87
CA PRO A 121 6.57 19.78 -12.71
C PRO A 121 7.66 18.79 -12.24
N LEU A 122 7.73 18.53 -10.94
CA LEU A 122 8.70 17.58 -10.38
C LEU A 122 8.29 16.13 -10.66
N THR A 123 7.01 15.77 -10.45
CA THR A 123 6.52 14.43 -10.75
C THR A 123 6.59 14.13 -12.24
N LYS A 124 6.30 15.11 -13.12
CA LYS A 124 6.41 14.99 -14.57
C LYS A 124 7.83 14.75 -15.08
N PHE A 125 8.84 15.10 -14.31
CA PHE A 125 10.24 14.78 -14.64
C PHE A 125 10.52 13.28 -14.53
N LEU A 126 9.79 12.57 -13.66
CA LEU A 126 9.91 11.14 -13.41
C LEU A 126 8.85 10.34 -14.17
N TYR A 127 7.63 10.86 -14.25
CA TYR A 127 6.46 10.26 -14.87
C TYR A 127 5.72 11.34 -15.68
N PRO A 128 5.88 11.39 -17.02
CA PRO A 128 5.57 12.57 -17.83
C PRO A 128 4.08 12.74 -18.18
N PHE A 129 3.19 12.38 -17.28
CA PHE A 129 1.75 12.46 -17.46
C PHE A 129 1.11 13.46 -16.50
N ASP A 130 0.01 14.06 -16.94
CA ASP A 130 -0.88 14.82 -16.08
C ASP A 130 -1.86 13.85 -15.42
N PHE A 131 -1.79 13.74 -14.12
CA PHE A 131 -2.64 12.82 -13.35
C PHE A 131 -3.20 13.50 -12.10
N THR A 132 -4.35 13.03 -11.68
CA THR A 132 -4.88 13.25 -10.34
C THR A 132 -5.13 11.90 -9.67
N LEU A 133 -4.63 11.73 -8.45
CA LEU A 133 -4.95 10.62 -7.56
C LEU A 133 -5.85 11.13 -6.45
N LEU A 134 -6.96 10.44 -6.21
CA LEU A 134 -7.82 10.65 -5.04
C LEU A 134 -7.83 9.38 -4.21
N VAL A 135 -7.47 9.47 -2.92
CA VAL A 135 -7.61 8.34 -1.99
C VAL A 135 -8.61 8.72 -0.92
N ASN A 136 -9.68 7.93 -0.80
CA ASN A 136 -10.63 8.07 0.31
C ASN A 136 -10.35 7.00 1.36
N TYR A 137 -10.31 7.41 2.61
CA TYR A 137 -10.18 6.55 3.79
C TYR A 137 -11.44 6.65 4.64
N ASN A 138 -12.12 5.53 4.84
CA ASN A 138 -13.30 5.43 5.69
C ASN A 138 -13.12 4.34 6.76
N LEU A 139 -13.78 4.49 7.90
CA LEU A 139 -13.77 3.54 9.01
C LEU A 139 -15.18 2.98 9.24
N GLU A 140 -15.33 1.67 9.13
CA GLU A 140 -16.57 0.94 9.33
C GLU A 140 -16.39 -0.11 10.46
N GLY A 141 -16.62 0.32 11.70
CA GLY A 141 -16.34 -0.53 12.85
C GLY A 141 -14.84 -0.88 12.94
N ASN A 142 -14.48 -2.13 12.74
CA ASN A 142 -13.08 -2.60 12.72
C ASN A 142 -12.49 -2.77 11.31
N LYS A 143 -13.13 -2.19 10.31
CA LYS A 143 -12.71 -2.23 8.91
C LYS A 143 -12.34 -0.82 8.42
N ALA A 144 -11.12 -0.64 7.95
CA ALA A 144 -10.71 0.49 7.14
C ALA A 144 -11.05 0.18 5.68
N ALA A 145 -11.95 0.96 5.08
CA ALA A 145 -12.27 0.89 3.66
C ALA A 145 -11.51 1.99 2.92
N ILE A 146 -10.85 1.61 1.83
CA ILE A 146 -9.97 2.48 1.06
C ILE A 146 -10.39 2.42 -0.42
N SER A 147 -10.57 3.58 -1.05
CA SER A 147 -10.70 3.66 -2.50
C SER A 147 -9.62 4.55 -3.10
N LEU A 148 -9.05 4.13 -4.23
CA LEU A 148 -8.13 4.92 -5.03
C LEU A 148 -8.78 5.21 -6.37
N THR A 149 -8.92 6.49 -6.71
CA THR A 149 -9.28 6.93 -8.05
C THR A 149 -8.05 7.51 -8.74
N VAL A 150 -7.73 6.99 -9.91
CA VAL A 150 -6.68 7.49 -10.80
C VAL A 150 -7.36 8.17 -11.98
N ILE A 151 -6.98 9.41 -12.28
CA ILE A 151 -7.55 10.21 -13.36
C ILE A 151 -6.41 10.60 -14.30
N ASN A 152 -6.60 10.41 -15.59
CA ASN A 152 -5.71 10.95 -16.62
C ASN A 152 -6.20 12.33 -17.04
N GLU A 153 -5.53 13.38 -16.59
CA GLU A 153 -5.81 14.78 -16.93
C GLU A 153 -5.06 15.25 -18.19
N GLY A 154 -4.30 14.35 -18.81
CA GLY A 154 -3.48 14.63 -19.98
C GLY A 154 -4.20 14.43 -21.30
N ASP A 155 -3.45 14.59 -22.39
CA ASP A 155 -3.91 14.47 -23.78
C ASP A 155 -3.40 13.18 -24.48
N THR A 156 -2.74 12.30 -23.73
CA THR A 156 -2.19 11.02 -24.22
C THR A 156 -2.54 9.87 -23.27
N ASP A 157 -2.52 8.65 -23.79
CA ASP A 157 -2.73 7.43 -23.01
C ASP A 157 -1.71 7.34 -21.86
N MET A 158 -2.20 7.11 -20.66
CA MET A 158 -1.40 7.08 -19.42
C MET A 158 -1.24 5.65 -18.89
N PRO A 159 -0.06 5.01 -19.05
CA PRO A 159 0.20 3.66 -18.57
C PRO A 159 0.69 3.68 -17.12
N PHE A 160 0.09 2.87 -16.24
CA PHE A 160 0.48 2.76 -14.83
C PHE A 160 0.18 1.38 -14.24
N SER A 161 0.73 1.14 -13.08
CA SER A 161 0.25 0.13 -12.13
C SER A 161 0.24 0.72 -10.72
N PHE A 162 -0.54 0.13 -9.83
CA PHE A 162 -0.72 0.64 -8.47
C PHE A 162 -0.87 -0.49 -7.47
N GLY A 163 -0.74 -0.15 -6.20
CA GLY A 163 -0.91 -1.07 -5.10
C GLY A 163 -0.67 -0.40 -3.75
N TYR A 164 -0.58 -1.23 -2.73
CA TYR A 164 -0.32 -0.77 -1.37
C TYR A 164 0.72 -1.66 -0.70
N HIS A 165 1.48 -1.06 0.23
CA HIS A 165 2.54 -1.77 0.96
C HIS A 165 2.31 -1.71 2.47
N PRO A 166 1.21 -2.29 2.99
CA PRO A 166 0.90 -2.22 4.40
C PRO A 166 1.90 -3.00 5.25
N TYR A 167 2.38 -2.35 6.30
CA TYR A 167 3.21 -2.93 7.35
C TYR A 167 2.33 -3.25 8.56
N PHE A 168 2.07 -4.51 8.81
CA PHE A 168 1.28 -4.94 9.95
C PHE A 168 2.16 -5.38 11.11
N MET A 169 1.77 -5.01 12.35
CA MET A 169 2.41 -5.53 13.56
C MET A 169 2.36 -7.04 13.57
N ALA A 170 3.51 -7.67 13.73
CA ALA A 170 3.61 -9.11 13.88
C ALA A 170 4.63 -9.47 14.98
N SER A 171 4.39 -10.57 15.68
CA SER A 171 5.33 -11.10 16.66
C SER A 171 6.52 -11.77 15.93
N LYS A 172 6.60 -13.06 15.95
CA LYS A 172 7.60 -13.82 15.19
C LYS A 172 6.90 -14.59 14.06
N LEU A 173 7.54 -14.72 12.91
CA LEU A 173 6.94 -15.42 11.74
C LEU A 173 6.46 -16.83 12.05
N GLU A 174 7.10 -17.54 12.97
CA GLU A 174 6.66 -18.87 13.40
C GLU A 174 5.29 -18.90 14.12
N ASN A 175 4.82 -17.74 14.60
CA ASN A 175 3.50 -17.58 15.20
C ASN A 175 2.43 -17.14 14.20
N VAL A 176 2.84 -16.78 12.97
CA VAL A 176 1.94 -16.23 11.95
C VAL A 176 1.48 -17.32 10.99
N ASP A 177 0.19 -17.56 10.96
CA ASP A 177 -0.47 -18.44 10.00
C ASP A 177 -1.13 -17.58 8.91
N PHE A 178 -0.82 -17.86 7.64
CA PHE A 178 -1.42 -17.20 6.48
C PHE A 178 -2.51 -18.09 5.87
N ASP A 179 -3.67 -17.49 5.57
CA ASP A 179 -4.74 -18.07 4.76
C ASP A 179 -4.86 -17.22 3.48
N ILE A 180 -4.21 -17.69 2.43
CA ILE A 180 -4.10 -17.00 1.12
C ILE A 180 -4.22 -18.05 0.03
N LYS A 181 -5.07 -17.78 -0.95
CA LYS A 181 -5.23 -18.58 -2.15
C LYS A 181 -4.71 -17.82 -3.36
N CYS A 182 -3.84 -18.44 -4.13
CA CYS A 182 -3.26 -17.84 -5.34
C CYS A 182 -2.90 -18.93 -6.37
N ALA A 183 -2.70 -18.54 -7.61
CA ALA A 183 -2.32 -19.46 -8.67
C ALA A 183 -0.84 -19.85 -8.59
N THR A 184 0.04 -18.87 -8.38
CA THR A 184 1.49 -19.10 -8.26
C THR A 184 2.03 -18.44 -7.00
N CYS A 185 3.17 -18.97 -6.51
CA CYS A 185 3.88 -18.38 -5.37
C CYS A 185 5.39 -18.63 -5.52
N SER A 186 6.15 -17.54 -5.61
CA SER A 186 7.62 -17.62 -5.80
C SER A 186 8.38 -16.72 -4.82
N GLU A 187 9.70 -16.88 -4.74
CA GLU A 187 10.61 -16.03 -3.98
C GLU A 187 11.34 -15.01 -4.88
N SER A 188 11.04 -15.00 -6.18
CA SER A 188 11.69 -14.13 -7.16
C SER A 188 10.68 -13.68 -8.21
N ALA A 189 10.73 -12.40 -8.59
CA ALA A 189 9.97 -11.88 -9.71
C ALA A 189 10.47 -12.37 -11.08
N LYS A 190 11.71 -12.89 -11.13
CA LYS A 190 12.34 -13.38 -12.37
C LYS A 190 12.41 -14.90 -12.35
N GLY A 191 12.17 -15.49 -13.53
CA GLY A 191 12.23 -16.92 -13.73
C GLY A 191 10.86 -17.61 -13.63
N GLU A 192 10.89 -18.92 -13.35
CA GLU A 192 9.66 -19.72 -13.24
C GLU A 192 8.80 -19.27 -12.07
N GLN A 193 7.48 -19.21 -12.31
CA GLN A 193 6.48 -18.95 -11.31
C GLN A 193 5.79 -20.28 -10.95
N PRO A 194 6.26 -20.99 -9.91
CA PRO A 194 5.72 -22.29 -9.55
C PRO A 194 4.26 -22.17 -9.05
N ALA A 195 3.49 -23.23 -9.25
CA ALA A 195 2.17 -23.33 -8.68
C ALA A 195 2.22 -23.10 -7.16
N ALA A 196 1.21 -22.43 -6.63
CA ALA A 196 1.14 -22.14 -5.20
C ALA A 196 1.10 -23.45 -4.38
N PRO A 197 1.82 -23.53 -3.25
CA PRO A 197 1.69 -24.63 -2.31
C PRO A 197 0.30 -24.61 -1.64
N GLU A 198 -0.13 -25.74 -1.09
CA GLU A 198 -1.37 -25.84 -0.35
C GLU A 198 -1.47 -24.85 0.83
N LYS A 199 -0.34 -24.57 1.47
CA LYS A 199 -0.21 -23.59 2.54
C LYS A 199 0.90 -22.61 2.23
N ILE A 200 0.58 -21.33 2.16
CA ILE A 200 1.57 -20.25 2.03
C ILE A 200 2.26 -20.05 3.38
N THR A 201 3.58 -19.98 3.36
CA THR A 201 4.41 -19.69 4.54
C THR A 201 5.46 -18.65 4.20
N LEU A 202 5.77 -17.79 5.15
CA LEU A 202 6.87 -16.85 5.08
C LEU A 202 7.94 -17.31 6.07
N THR A 203 9.01 -17.90 5.56
CA THR A 203 10.08 -18.45 6.39
C THR A 203 11.40 -17.78 6.02
N ARG A 204 12.07 -17.26 7.05
CA ARG A 204 13.37 -16.62 6.86
C ARG A 204 14.46 -17.68 6.63
N LYS A 205 15.28 -17.45 5.62
CA LYS A 205 16.51 -18.22 5.39
C LYS A 205 17.64 -17.68 6.26
N GLU A 206 18.50 -18.57 6.75
CA GLU A 206 19.68 -18.18 7.53
C GLU A 206 20.59 -17.25 6.69
N GLY A 207 20.96 -16.11 7.27
CA GLY A 207 21.80 -15.09 6.63
C GLY A 207 21.09 -14.23 5.59
N ALA A 208 19.78 -14.38 5.40
CA ALA A 208 19.02 -13.49 4.52
C ALA A 208 18.56 -12.22 5.27
N ASP A 209 18.74 -11.06 4.64
CA ASP A 209 18.30 -9.76 5.18
C ASP A 209 16.76 -9.59 5.11
N ASN A 210 16.11 -10.30 4.21
CA ASN A 210 14.66 -10.29 4.05
C ASN A 210 14.12 -11.65 3.61
N THR A 211 12.80 -11.80 3.69
CA THR A 211 12.08 -12.94 3.13
C THR A 211 10.85 -12.44 2.38
N ILE A 212 10.53 -13.06 1.25
CA ILE A 212 9.48 -12.61 0.34
C ILE A 212 8.71 -13.79 -0.25
N ARG A 213 7.42 -13.56 -0.53
CA ARG A 213 6.59 -14.38 -1.42
C ARG A 213 5.89 -13.44 -2.40
N LEU A 214 6.05 -13.74 -3.67
CA LEU A 214 5.40 -13.07 -4.80
C LEU A 214 4.32 -13.99 -5.34
N MET A 215 3.07 -13.53 -5.37
CA MET A 215 1.89 -14.35 -5.66
C MET A 215 1.10 -13.75 -6.82
N THR A 216 0.70 -14.57 -7.79
CA THR A 216 -0.19 -14.17 -8.89
C THR A 216 -1.51 -14.91 -8.81
N GLY A 217 -2.56 -14.34 -9.41
CA GLY A 217 -3.90 -14.91 -9.38
C GLY A 217 -4.39 -15.07 -7.95
N VAL A 218 -4.15 -14.05 -7.12
CA VAL A 218 -4.61 -14.00 -5.74
C VAL A 218 -6.13 -13.95 -5.71
N GLN A 219 -6.72 -14.81 -4.91
CA GLN A 219 -8.14 -14.78 -4.60
C GLN A 219 -8.30 -14.09 -3.24
N PHE A 220 -8.76 -12.86 -3.26
CA PHE A 220 -9.05 -12.14 -2.03
C PHE A 220 -10.25 -12.73 -1.28
N PRO A 221 -10.31 -12.63 0.06
CA PRO A 221 -9.35 -11.95 0.90
C PRO A 221 -8.07 -12.73 1.18
N MET A 222 -6.99 -12.01 1.45
CA MET A 222 -5.79 -12.52 2.12
C MET A 222 -5.93 -12.31 3.63
N THR A 223 -5.58 -13.32 4.42
CA THR A 223 -5.67 -13.21 5.89
C THR A 223 -4.40 -13.75 6.54
N PHE A 224 -3.99 -13.13 7.64
CA PHE A 224 -3.07 -13.75 8.56
C PHE A 224 -3.60 -13.71 10.00
N THR A 225 -3.19 -14.70 10.79
CA THR A 225 -3.45 -14.78 12.23
C THR A 225 -2.10 -14.92 12.95
N ASP A 226 -1.78 -13.97 13.82
CA ASP A 226 -0.60 -14.01 14.67
C ASP A 226 -0.99 -14.42 16.10
N LYS A 227 -0.68 -15.66 16.45
CA LYS A 227 -0.97 -16.23 17.78
C LYS A 227 -0.07 -15.65 18.88
N GLY A 228 1.03 -14.98 18.50
CA GLY A 228 1.97 -14.41 19.44
C GLY A 228 1.51 -13.09 20.05
N ASN A 229 0.79 -12.27 19.29
CA ASN A 229 0.21 -11.01 19.77
C ASN A 229 -1.33 -11.02 19.80
N GLY A 230 -1.98 -12.10 19.34
CA GLY A 230 -3.43 -12.21 19.32
C GLY A 230 -4.11 -11.38 18.22
N HIS A 231 -3.41 -11.08 17.14
CA HIS A 231 -3.93 -10.30 16.02
C HIS A 231 -4.38 -11.18 14.86
N LYS A 232 -5.50 -10.81 14.26
CA LYS A 232 -5.91 -11.29 12.95
C LYS A 232 -6.14 -10.09 12.04
N VAL A 233 -5.58 -10.15 10.85
CA VAL A 233 -5.72 -9.11 9.82
C VAL A 233 -6.21 -9.75 8.54
N THR A 234 -7.24 -9.13 7.95
CA THR A 234 -7.78 -9.51 6.65
C THR A 234 -7.63 -8.33 5.69
N VAL A 235 -7.02 -8.57 4.55
CA VAL A 235 -6.94 -7.66 3.40
C VAL A 235 -7.87 -8.20 2.34
N ASP A 236 -8.90 -7.42 2.01
CA ASP A 236 -9.84 -7.73 0.93
C ASP A 236 -9.74 -6.66 -0.16
N ALA A 237 -9.93 -7.04 -1.43
CA ALA A 237 -9.76 -6.16 -2.55
C ALA A 237 -10.64 -6.58 -3.73
N ASP A 238 -11.00 -5.63 -4.59
CA ASP A 238 -11.77 -5.89 -5.79
C ASP A 238 -10.93 -6.57 -6.91
N GLU A 239 -11.55 -6.85 -8.05
CA GLU A 239 -10.95 -7.55 -9.18
C GLU A 239 -9.80 -6.80 -9.86
N THR A 240 -9.57 -5.55 -9.56
CA THR A 240 -8.43 -4.79 -10.10
C THR A 240 -7.11 -5.26 -9.52
N PHE A 241 -7.15 -5.89 -8.34
CA PHE A 241 -5.97 -6.47 -7.70
C PHE A 241 -5.89 -7.97 -8.02
N GLY A 242 -4.84 -8.37 -8.71
CA GLY A 242 -4.61 -9.78 -9.07
C GLY A 242 -3.36 -10.38 -8.47
N ASN A 243 -2.55 -9.57 -7.80
CA ASN A 243 -1.23 -9.96 -7.28
C ASN A 243 -1.13 -9.67 -5.78
N GLY A 244 -0.24 -10.39 -5.12
CA GLY A 244 0.01 -10.18 -3.71
C GLY A 244 1.48 -10.39 -3.35
N VAL A 245 1.92 -9.68 -2.33
CA VAL A 245 3.27 -9.85 -1.78
C VAL A 245 3.20 -10.08 -0.28
N LEU A 246 3.93 -11.07 0.21
CA LEU A 246 4.30 -11.18 1.61
C LEU A 246 5.78 -10.82 1.74
N TRP A 247 6.09 -9.94 2.68
CA TRP A 247 7.46 -9.52 2.91
C TRP A 247 7.75 -9.22 4.38
N GLN A 248 8.99 -9.50 4.79
CA GLN A 248 9.54 -9.10 6.09
C GLN A 248 11.03 -8.81 5.94
N GLN A 249 11.54 -7.80 6.65
CA GLN A 249 12.95 -7.44 6.70
C GLN A 249 13.52 -7.65 8.10
N ASP A 250 14.77 -8.15 8.16
CA ASP A 250 15.64 -8.15 9.36
C ASP A 250 15.04 -8.69 10.66
N ALA A 251 14.10 -9.63 10.60
CA ALA A 251 13.36 -10.13 11.76
C ALA A 251 12.69 -9.03 12.61
N GLU A 252 12.35 -7.90 11.96
CA GLU A 252 11.56 -6.85 12.58
C GLU A 252 10.16 -7.37 12.95
N SER A 253 9.50 -6.68 13.88
CA SER A 253 8.19 -7.09 14.39
C SER A 253 7.05 -6.65 13.49
N PHE A 254 7.17 -6.92 12.19
CA PHE A 254 6.11 -6.70 11.20
C PHE A 254 6.06 -7.80 10.14
N VAL A 255 4.96 -7.83 9.43
CA VAL A 255 4.81 -8.52 8.15
C VAL A 255 4.06 -7.60 7.19
N CYS A 256 4.52 -7.54 5.93
CA CYS A 256 3.76 -6.89 4.88
C CYS A 256 2.90 -7.93 4.17
N MET A 257 1.64 -7.56 3.91
CA MET A 257 0.69 -8.36 3.13
C MET A 257 0.01 -7.40 2.15
N GLU A 258 0.54 -7.37 0.93
CA GLU A 258 0.41 -6.28 -0.02
C GLU A 258 -0.52 -6.65 -1.17
N PRO A 259 -1.62 -5.91 -1.39
CA PRO A 259 -2.42 -6.04 -2.61
C PRO A 259 -1.79 -5.19 -3.72
N TRP A 260 -1.47 -5.83 -4.86
CA TRP A 260 -0.92 -5.19 -6.04
C TRP A 260 -1.78 -5.43 -7.28
N ASN A 261 -1.93 -4.39 -8.09
CA ASN A 261 -2.53 -4.49 -9.42
C ASN A 261 -1.52 -5.05 -10.44
N GLY A 262 -0.33 -4.48 -10.51
CA GLY A 262 0.73 -4.88 -11.44
C GLY A 262 1.97 -5.48 -10.77
N TRP A 263 2.95 -5.83 -11.59
CA TRP A 263 4.26 -6.34 -11.15
C TRP A 263 5.39 -5.34 -11.37
N ALA A 264 6.54 -5.65 -10.77
CA ALA A 264 7.79 -4.99 -11.12
C ALA A 264 8.01 -5.04 -12.65
N ASN A 265 8.40 -3.90 -13.22
CA ASN A 265 8.58 -3.69 -14.66
C ASN A 265 7.30 -3.75 -15.54
N SER A 266 6.12 -4.02 -14.98
CA SER A 266 4.89 -4.21 -15.77
C SER A 266 4.55 -3.00 -16.67
N VAL A 267 4.86 -1.78 -16.24
CA VAL A 267 4.61 -0.55 -17.02
C VAL A 267 5.47 -0.49 -18.30
N ASN A 268 6.59 -1.22 -18.36
CA ASN A 268 7.39 -1.37 -19.57
C ASN A 268 6.97 -2.57 -20.46
N GLU A 269 5.95 -3.31 -20.06
CA GLU A 269 5.51 -4.53 -20.75
C GLU A 269 4.08 -4.39 -21.27
N ASP A 270 3.89 -4.53 -22.57
CA ASP A 270 2.58 -4.39 -23.19
C ASP A 270 1.54 -5.35 -22.58
N GLY A 271 0.38 -4.81 -22.22
CA GLY A 271 -0.74 -5.56 -21.65
C GLY A 271 -0.50 -6.10 -20.24
N LYS A 272 0.48 -5.54 -19.50
CA LYS A 272 0.80 -5.92 -18.12
C LYS A 272 0.53 -4.81 -17.10
N HIS A 273 -0.05 -3.71 -17.53
CA HIS A 273 -0.37 -2.52 -16.75
C HIS A 273 -1.72 -1.95 -17.18
N GLU A 274 -2.26 -1.04 -16.40
CA GLU A 274 -3.44 -0.27 -16.77
C GLU A 274 -3.06 0.86 -17.72
N VAL A 275 -4.01 1.25 -18.55
CA VAL A 275 -3.90 2.42 -19.42
C VAL A 275 -5.21 3.18 -19.34
N LEU A 276 -5.14 4.48 -19.06
CA LEU A 276 -6.27 5.38 -19.14
C LEU A 276 -6.11 6.28 -20.37
N GLU A 277 -7.14 6.33 -21.23
CA GLU A 277 -7.24 7.31 -22.28
C GLU A 277 -7.37 8.74 -21.70
N PRO A 278 -7.16 9.80 -22.49
CA PRO A 278 -7.41 11.18 -22.03
C PRO A 278 -8.80 11.36 -21.41
N ASP A 279 -8.87 12.09 -20.29
CA ASP A 279 -10.08 12.36 -19.51
C ASP A 279 -10.75 11.10 -18.88
N GLU A 280 -10.12 9.94 -18.95
CA GLU A 280 -10.61 8.74 -18.27
C GLU A 280 -10.20 8.67 -16.80
N ALA A 281 -11.02 7.96 -16.02
CA ALA A 281 -10.77 7.66 -14.62
C ALA A 281 -11.06 6.20 -14.30
N MET A 282 -10.29 5.65 -13.36
CA MET A 282 -10.47 4.30 -12.81
C MET A 282 -10.51 4.38 -11.30
N THR A 283 -11.44 3.67 -10.67
CA THR A 283 -11.50 3.53 -9.22
C THR A 283 -11.32 2.07 -8.82
N SER A 284 -10.50 1.84 -7.82
CA SER A 284 -10.28 0.53 -7.18
C SER A 284 -10.60 0.62 -5.70
N GLU A 285 -11.06 -0.48 -5.12
CA GLU A 285 -11.46 -0.58 -3.72
C GLU A 285 -10.75 -1.73 -3.02
N TRP A 286 -10.30 -1.49 -1.81
CA TRP A 286 -9.75 -2.50 -0.93
C TRP A 286 -9.99 -2.16 0.53
N SER A 287 -9.72 -3.09 1.43
CA SER A 287 -9.95 -2.87 2.85
C SER A 287 -9.00 -3.65 3.75
N ILE A 288 -8.82 -3.14 4.97
CA ILE A 288 -8.14 -3.81 6.07
C ILE A 288 -9.16 -4.04 7.18
N THR A 289 -9.37 -5.29 7.57
CA THR A 289 -10.17 -5.62 8.75
C THR A 289 -9.24 -6.16 9.83
N ILE A 290 -9.36 -5.64 11.06
CA ILE A 290 -8.55 -6.02 12.22
C ILE A 290 -9.40 -6.67 13.30
N GLU A 291 -8.91 -7.78 13.89
CA GLU A 291 -9.61 -8.56 14.89
C GLU A 291 -8.64 -9.06 15.98
N LYS A 292 -9.17 -9.24 17.20
CA LYS A 292 -8.48 -10.00 18.27
C LYS A 292 -8.86 -11.48 18.19
N VAL A 293 -7.89 -12.37 18.40
CA VAL A 293 -8.08 -13.84 18.41
C VAL A 293 -7.61 -14.45 19.73
#